data_bf9508545af46b5225cfc9b7b338982f
#
_entry.id   bf9508545af46b5225cfc9b7b338982f
#
_cell.length_a   1.000
_cell.length_b   1.000
_cell.length_c   1.000
_cell.angle_alpha   90.00
_cell.angle_beta   90.00
_cell.angle_gamma   90.00
#
_symmetry.space_group_name_H-M   'P 1'
#
loop_
_entity.id
_entity.type
_entity.pdbx_description
1 polymer ?
#
loop_
_entity_poly.entity_id
_entity_poly.type
_entity_poly.pdbx_seq_one_letter_code
_entity_poly.pdbx_strand_id
1 'polypeptide(L)'
;MIRGIGLFFILLALGTWPQVSQARDTLIWVLRDLPPTTIFEGPQKGRGVIDQALPVLMASLPEYDHQIVHVNRARGMQMLREQPFVCDPALMFNLQRAQWIAFSITSFRVFSNGLAVLRKDSDGLQPFIHDGQIDLRALLASAPHNVGVVAERSYGEQIDSLLTQAPPGALMAHYGNSAIGNLLQMQRRGRLKALIGYQPEIRFQAQQQGIDPNELEFYPIQGMPKYQSVNVGCSNTPQGRQAVERINRALLELRPNTLLELYAQWLEPSLREQYRSDALAFFHDAPQR
;
A
#
# COMPACT_ATOMS: atom_id res chain seq x y z
N MET A 1 -75.81 -16.28 54.32
CA MET A 1 -75.56 -16.28 52.89
C MET A 1 -74.68 -15.08 52.55
N ILE A 2 -73.38 -15.27 52.50
CA ILE A 2 -72.44 -14.20 52.00
C ILE A 2 -71.43 -14.90 51.09
N ARG A 3 -71.49 -14.56 49.76
CA ARG A 3 -70.64 -15.09 48.75
C ARG A 3 -69.32 -14.25 48.70
N GLY A 4 -68.18 -14.87 48.94
CA GLY A 4 -66.87 -14.27 48.76
C GLY A 4 -66.42 -14.37 47.33
N ILE A 5 -66.09 -13.20 46.74
CA ILE A 5 -65.53 -13.05 45.39
C ILE A 5 -63.99 -13.09 45.55
N GLY A 6 -63.39 -14.17 45.11
CA GLY A 6 -61.90 -14.29 45.07
C GLY A 6 -61.37 -13.51 43.83
N LEU A 7 -60.56 -12.50 44.10
CA LEU A 7 -59.81 -11.77 43.07
C LEU A 7 -58.53 -12.57 42.74
N PHE A 8 -58.45 -13.04 41.49
CA PHE A 8 -57.26 -13.73 40.95
C PHE A 8 -56.30 -12.66 40.35
N PHE A 9 -55.26 -12.34 41.05
CA PHE A 9 -54.17 -11.48 40.49
C PHE A 9 -53.28 -12.32 39.57
N ILE A 10 -53.37 -12.12 38.26
CA ILE A 10 -52.38 -12.65 37.29
C ILE A 10 -51.20 -11.72 37.27
N LEU A 11 -50.11 -12.10 37.89
CA LEU A 11 -48.78 -11.44 37.75
C LEU A 11 -48.22 -11.73 36.32
N LEU A 12 -48.30 -10.76 35.43
CA LEU A 12 -47.56 -10.78 34.16
C LEU A 12 -46.04 -10.56 34.49
N ALA A 13 -45.29 -11.62 34.54
CA ALA A 13 -43.82 -11.55 34.57
C ALA A 13 -43.32 -11.14 33.21
N LEU A 14 -43.06 -9.86 33.01
CA LEU A 14 -42.32 -9.32 31.87
C LEU A 14 -40.87 -9.83 31.94
N GLY A 15 -40.59 -10.92 31.26
CA GLY A 15 -39.25 -11.45 31.14
C GLY A 15 -38.37 -10.46 30.32
N THR A 16 -37.55 -9.69 31.02
CA THR A 16 -36.45 -8.96 30.38
C THR A 16 -35.40 -9.98 29.93
N TRP A 17 -35.43 -10.36 28.68
CA TRP A 17 -34.35 -11.16 28.12
C TRP A 17 -33.11 -10.28 28.07
N PRO A 18 -31.97 -10.74 28.67
CA PRO A 18 -30.73 -10.02 28.57
C PRO A 18 -30.38 -9.97 27.10
N GLN A 19 -30.32 -8.76 26.50
CA GLN A 19 -29.67 -8.56 25.22
C GLN A 19 -28.20 -8.82 25.44
N VAL A 20 -27.72 -9.99 25.02
CA VAL A 20 -26.29 -10.27 24.95
C VAL A 20 -25.70 -9.29 23.94
N SER A 21 -25.14 -8.20 24.44
CA SER A 21 -24.29 -7.32 23.66
C SER A 21 -23.07 -8.13 23.26
N GLN A 22 -23.08 -8.64 22.04
CA GLN A 22 -21.91 -9.33 21.49
C GLN A 22 -20.83 -8.26 21.27
N ALA A 23 -19.76 -8.33 22.04
CA ALA A 23 -18.60 -7.46 21.83
C ALA A 23 -18.11 -7.65 20.39
N ARG A 24 -17.91 -6.53 19.68
CA ARG A 24 -17.39 -6.57 18.30
C ARG A 24 -15.92 -6.99 18.33
N ASP A 25 -15.53 -7.79 17.37
CA ASP A 25 -14.12 -8.10 17.16
C ASP A 25 -13.36 -6.84 16.77
N THR A 26 -12.18 -6.62 17.38
CA THR A 26 -11.33 -5.47 17.04
C THR A 26 -10.41 -5.83 15.86
N LEU A 27 -10.64 -5.20 14.71
CA LEU A 27 -9.78 -5.29 13.53
C LEU A 27 -8.64 -4.27 13.66
N ILE A 28 -7.41 -4.77 13.72
CA ILE A 28 -6.20 -3.94 13.82
C ILE A 28 -5.69 -3.61 12.40
N TRP A 29 -5.57 -2.31 12.11
CA TRP A 29 -4.97 -1.80 10.89
C TRP A 29 -3.53 -1.37 11.17
N VAL A 30 -2.57 -1.99 10.48
CA VAL A 30 -1.17 -1.57 10.57
C VAL A 30 -0.86 -0.59 9.46
N LEU A 31 -0.40 0.61 9.83
CA LEU A 31 0.06 1.64 8.90
C LEU A 31 1.55 1.89 9.09
N ARG A 32 2.25 2.11 7.99
CA ARG A 32 3.65 2.53 7.96
C ARG A 32 3.77 3.87 7.26
N ASP A 33 4.74 4.66 7.65
CA ASP A 33 5.04 5.90 6.93
C ASP A 33 5.56 5.56 5.54
N LEU A 34 4.80 5.94 4.51
CA LEU A 34 5.08 5.68 3.10
C LEU A 34 4.47 6.79 2.23
N PRO A 35 5.00 8.01 2.32
CA PRO A 35 4.48 9.13 1.53
C PRO A 35 4.58 8.86 0.01
N PRO A 36 3.59 9.23 -0.79
CA PRO A 36 2.34 9.89 -0.44
C PRO A 36 1.20 8.92 -0.11
N THR A 37 1.47 7.63 0.07
CA THR A 37 0.44 6.62 0.42
C THR A 37 -0.09 6.85 1.83
N THR A 38 0.81 6.97 2.80
CA THR A 38 0.54 7.37 4.20
C THR A 38 1.57 8.41 4.63
N ILE A 39 1.12 9.48 5.30
CA ILE A 39 1.96 10.61 5.68
C ILE A 39 1.79 10.88 7.16
N PHE A 40 2.81 10.53 7.96
CA PHE A 40 2.74 10.63 9.42
C PHE A 40 3.18 11.98 9.95
N GLU A 41 3.96 12.73 9.20
CA GLU A 41 4.55 13.99 9.65
C GLU A 41 4.52 15.07 8.56
N GLY A 42 4.82 16.31 8.95
CA GLY A 42 4.89 17.46 8.06
C GLY A 42 3.56 18.09 7.68
N PRO A 43 3.57 19.09 6.78
CA PRO A 43 2.37 19.87 6.42
C PRO A 43 1.25 19.07 5.76
N GLN A 44 1.57 17.91 5.20
CA GLN A 44 0.62 17.03 4.51
C GLN A 44 0.25 15.80 5.34
N LYS A 45 0.54 15.79 6.64
CA LYS A 45 0.15 14.72 7.56
C LYS A 45 -1.33 14.37 7.43
N GLY A 46 -1.64 13.08 7.32
CA GLY A 46 -3.01 12.58 7.21
C GLY A 46 -3.66 12.82 5.83
N ARG A 47 -2.91 13.31 4.84
CA ARG A 47 -3.43 13.56 3.48
C ARG A 47 -3.04 12.49 2.46
N GLY A 48 -2.33 11.45 2.89
CA GLY A 48 -1.95 10.35 2.01
C GLY A 48 -3.16 9.58 1.47
N VAL A 49 -2.92 8.79 0.43
CA VAL A 49 -3.97 7.99 -0.23
C VAL A 49 -4.70 7.11 0.78
N ILE A 50 -3.96 6.37 1.58
CA ILE A 50 -4.51 5.45 2.58
C ILE A 50 -5.01 6.21 3.81
N ASP A 51 -4.37 7.32 4.19
CA ASP A 51 -4.85 8.16 5.30
C ASP A 51 -6.30 8.60 5.08
N GLN A 52 -6.67 8.88 3.81
CA GLN A 52 -8.02 9.30 3.43
C GLN A 52 -8.93 8.13 3.07
N ALA A 53 -8.40 7.05 2.49
CA ALA A 53 -9.17 5.89 2.08
C ALA A 53 -9.59 5.00 3.25
N LEU A 54 -8.72 4.83 4.24
CA LEU A 54 -8.96 3.91 5.35
C LEU A 54 -10.18 4.27 6.20
N PRO A 55 -10.42 5.54 6.58
CA PRO A 55 -11.66 5.91 7.29
C PRO A 55 -12.92 5.56 6.52
N VAL A 56 -12.93 5.71 5.19
CA VAL A 56 -14.07 5.36 4.34
C VAL A 56 -14.27 3.83 4.30
N LEU A 57 -13.18 3.08 4.20
CA LEU A 57 -13.21 1.62 4.25
C LEU A 57 -13.68 1.12 5.62
N MET A 58 -13.19 1.69 6.71
CA MET A 58 -13.63 1.35 8.08
C MET A 58 -15.12 1.63 8.28
N ALA A 59 -15.63 2.74 7.78
CA ALA A 59 -17.07 3.06 7.82
C ALA A 59 -17.93 2.04 7.06
N SER A 60 -17.36 1.36 6.05
CA SER A 60 -18.03 0.29 5.29
C SER A 60 -18.00 -1.07 6.01
N LEU A 61 -17.38 -1.16 7.20
CA LEU A 61 -17.20 -2.37 8.00
C LEU A 61 -17.68 -2.16 9.44
N PRO A 62 -18.95 -1.76 9.65
CA PRO A 62 -19.46 -1.32 10.95
C PRO A 62 -19.58 -2.47 11.98
N GLU A 63 -19.44 -3.71 11.55
CA GLU A 63 -19.47 -4.90 12.42
C GLU A 63 -18.20 -5.10 13.24
N TYR A 64 -17.11 -4.40 12.93
CA TYR A 64 -15.86 -4.45 13.66
C TYR A 64 -15.61 -3.15 14.44
N ASP A 65 -14.95 -3.28 15.58
CA ASP A 65 -14.25 -2.16 16.18
C ASP A 65 -12.89 -2.01 15.48
N HIS A 66 -12.44 -0.79 15.24
CA HIS A 66 -11.22 -0.53 14.46
C HIS A 66 -10.14 0.11 15.32
N GLN A 67 -8.93 -0.45 15.25
CA GLN A 67 -7.75 0.11 15.86
C GLN A 67 -6.66 0.35 14.82
N ILE A 68 -6.11 1.56 14.74
CA ILE A 68 -4.97 1.89 13.88
C ILE A 68 -3.69 1.84 14.71
N VAL A 69 -2.69 1.13 14.21
CA VAL A 69 -1.37 1.00 14.84
C VAL A 69 -0.29 1.41 13.84
N HIS A 70 0.49 2.43 14.20
CA HIS A 70 1.61 2.89 13.40
C HIS A 70 2.85 2.02 13.67
N VAL A 71 3.41 1.42 12.63
CA VAL A 71 4.54 0.49 12.72
C VAL A 71 5.54 0.72 11.60
N ASN A 72 6.75 0.19 11.75
CA ASN A 72 7.64 0.03 10.62
C ASN A 72 7.25 -1.23 9.79
N ARG A 73 7.85 -1.39 8.61
CA ARG A 73 7.56 -2.50 7.69
C ARG A 73 7.74 -3.87 8.35
N ALA A 74 8.88 -4.11 8.99
CA ALA A 74 9.19 -5.40 9.61
C ALA A 74 8.17 -5.76 10.70
N ARG A 75 7.82 -4.81 11.56
CA ARG A 75 6.82 -5.01 12.61
C ARG A 75 5.43 -5.26 12.04
N GLY A 76 5.02 -4.53 10.99
CA GLY A 76 3.74 -4.76 10.33
C GLY A 76 3.64 -6.17 9.74
N MET A 77 4.70 -6.64 9.06
CA MET A 77 4.76 -8.01 8.52
C MET A 77 4.73 -9.06 9.63
N GLN A 78 5.42 -8.83 10.74
CA GLN A 78 5.39 -9.69 11.90
C GLN A 78 3.99 -9.79 12.51
N MET A 79 3.31 -8.66 12.71
CA MET A 79 1.94 -8.62 13.25
C MET A 79 0.96 -9.37 12.36
N LEU A 80 1.03 -9.19 11.02
CA LEU A 80 0.19 -9.94 10.06
C LEU A 80 0.41 -11.46 10.15
N ARG A 81 1.62 -11.90 10.48
CA ARG A 81 1.97 -13.33 10.59
C ARG A 81 1.56 -13.94 11.93
N GLU A 82 1.71 -13.19 13.02
CA GLU A 82 1.62 -13.72 14.39
C GLU A 82 0.28 -13.44 15.07
N GLN A 83 -0.41 -12.36 14.66
CA GLN A 83 -1.67 -11.98 15.28
C GLN A 83 -2.85 -12.43 14.41
N PRO A 84 -3.97 -12.83 15.00
CA PRO A 84 -5.06 -13.46 14.28
C PRO A 84 -5.92 -12.49 13.45
N PHE A 85 -5.95 -11.19 13.79
CA PHE A 85 -6.91 -10.26 13.21
C PHE A 85 -6.28 -8.89 12.93
N VAL A 86 -5.31 -8.88 12.01
CA VAL A 86 -4.56 -7.69 11.58
C VAL A 86 -4.68 -7.53 10.08
N CYS A 87 -4.84 -6.30 9.59
CA CYS A 87 -4.83 -5.97 8.16
C CYS A 87 -3.86 -4.81 7.87
N ASP A 88 -3.21 -4.84 6.70
CA ASP A 88 -2.48 -3.73 6.08
C ASP A 88 -3.24 -3.29 4.84
N PRO A 89 -3.65 -2.01 4.71
CA PRO A 89 -4.50 -1.55 3.62
C PRO A 89 -3.76 -1.34 2.29
N ALA A 90 -2.43 -1.49 2.26
CA ALA A 90 -1.62 -1.19 1.08
C ALA A 90 -0.47 -2.17 0.89
N LEU A 91 -0.80 -3.38 0.47
CA LEU A 91 0.17 -4.43 0.14
C LEU A 91 0.14 -4.80 -1.34
N MET A 92 1.31 -5.09 -1.87
CA MET A 92 1.42 -5.80 -3.13
C MET A 92 1.25 -7.30 -2.90
N PHE A 93 0.51 -7.96 -3.78
CA PHE A 93 0.41 -9.41 -3.80
C PHE A 93 1.80 -10.03 -3.99
N ASN A 94 2.08 -11.09 -3.23
CA ASN A 94 3.29 -11.89 -3.35
C ASN A 94 2.95 -13.34 -2.96
N LEU A 95 3.33 -14.30 -3.80
CA LEU A 95 3.01 -15.72 -3.61
C LEU A 95 3.53 -16.29 -2.28
N GLN A 96 4.73 -15.89 -1.84
CA GLN A 96 5.27 -16.33 -0.55
C GLN A 96 4.44 -15.79 0.62
N ARG A 97 3.99 -14.53 0.52
CA ARG A 97 3.14 -13.91 1.55
C ARG A 97 1.72 -14.47 1.55
N ALA A 98 1.20 -14.92 0.40
CA ALA A 98 -0.13 -15.52 0.30
C ALA A 98 -0.30 -16.79 1.15
N GLN A 99 0.79 -17.40 1.60
CA GLN A 99 0.74 -18.52 2.55
C GLN A 99 0.20 -18.11 3.93
N TRP A 100 0.42 -16.86 4.33
CA TRP A 100 0.05 -16.34 5.66
C TRP A 100 -0.67 -14.98 5.63
N ILE A 101 -0.89 -14.41 4.44
CA ILE A 101 -1.74 -13.24 4.20
C ILE A 101 -2.89 -13.63 3.28
N ALA A 102 -4.12 -13.35 3.68
CA ALA A 102 -5.29 -13.32 2.82
C ALA A 102 -5.35 -11.96 2.13
N PHE A 103 -5.33 -11.95 0.79
CA PHE A 103 -5.37 -10.70 0.01
C PHE A 103 -6.77 -10.42 -0.51
N SER A 104 -7.16 -9.15 -0.49
CA SER A 104 -8.36 -8.66 -1.16
C SER A 104 -8.21 -8.66 -2.69
N ILE A 105 -9.30 -8.39 -3.39
CA ILE A 105 -9.22 -7.88 -4.77
C ILE A 105 -8.38 -6.61 -4.82
N THR A 106 -7.92 -6.22 -6.01
CA THR A 106 -7.18 -4.96 -6.19
C THR A 106 -8.00 -3.78 -5.68
N SER A 107 -7.45 -3.04 -4.71
CA SER A 107 -8.04 -1.83 -4.15
C SER A 107 -7.81 -0.61 -5.04
N PHE A 108 -6.57 -0.42 -5.48
CA PHE A 108 -6.22 0.61 -6.46
C PHE A 108 -4.97 0.19 -7.24
N ARG A 109 -4.74 0.86 -8.37
CA ARG A 109 -3.54 0.65 -9.17
C ARG A 109 -2.56 1.79 -8.96
N VAL A 110 -1.28 1.47 -8.98
CA VAL A 110 -0.20 2.45 -8.92
C VAL A 110 0.69 2.31 -10.15
N PHE A 111 1.29 3.38 -10.63
CA PHE A 111 2.36 3.24 -11.61
C PHE A 111 3.45 2.33 -11.06
N SER A 112 3.98 1.47 -11.92
CA SER A 112 5.05 0.54 -11.52
C SER A 112 6.27 1.28 -10.99
N ASN A 113 7.04 0.60 -10.16
CA ASN A 113 8.34 1.09 -9.74
C ASN A 113 9.23 1.32 -10.97
N GLY A 114 10.05 2.33 -10.89
CA GLY A 114 11.04 2.68 -11.91
C GLY A 114 12.35 3.10 -11.27
N LEU A 115 13.27 3.50 -12.09
CA LEU A 115 14.59 3.99 -11.70
C LEU A 115 14.60 5.52 -11.74
N ALA A 116 14.91 6.15 -10.60
CA ALA A 116 15.15 7.58 -10.54
C ALA A 116 16.63 7.91 -10.53
N VAL A 117 17.03 8.91 -11.32
CA VAL A 117 18.40 9.39 -11.43
C VAL A 117 18.41 10.91 -11.42
N LEU A 118 19.49 11.53 -10.95
CA LEU A 118 19.69 12.97 -11.16
C LEU A 118 19.97 13.22 -12.63
N ARG A 119 19.31 14.23 -13.21
CA ARG A 119 19.47 14.60 -14.62
C ARG A 119 20.94 14.80 -15.04
N LYS A 120 21.74 15.39 -14.15
CA LYS A 120 23.18 15.56 -14.38
C LYS A 120 23.97 14.26 -14.51
N ASP A 121 23.43 13.14 -14.04
CA ASP A 121 24.08 11.82 -14.02
C ASP A 121 23.43 10.86 -15.04
N SER A 122 22.40 11.30 -15.78
CA SER A 122 21.62 10.47 -16.72
C SER A 122 22.43 10.00 -17.94
N ASP A 123 23.42 10.77 -18.37
CA ASP A 123 24.28 10.39 -19.52
C ASP A 123 24.98 9.04 -19.29
N GLY A 124 25.38 8.75 -18.05
CA GLY A 124 26.01 7.47 -17.69
C GLY A 124 25.06 6.26 -17.79
N LEU A 125 23.77 6.48 -17.92
CA LEU A 125 22.76 5.41 -18.05
C LEU A 125 22.29 5.19 -19.50
N GLN A 126 22.68 6.06 -20.42
CA GLN A 126 22.26 5.96 -21.84
C GLN A 126 22.48 4.57 -22.47
N PRO A 127 23.58 3.84 -22.20
CA PRO A 127 23.78 2.50 -22.75
C PRO A 127 22.74 1.47 -22.33
N PHE A 128 21.98 1.74 -21.25
CA PHE A 128 20.98 0.84 -20.68
C PHE A 128 19.55 1.31 -20.95
N ILE A 129 19.36 2.46 -21.64
CA ILE A 129 18.05 3.02 -21.94
C ILE A 129 17.66 2.65 -23.38
N HIS A 130 16.53 1.94 -23.52
CA HIS A 130 15.96 1.53 -24.79
C HIS A 130 14.48 1.94 -24.81
N ASP A 131 14.06 2.68 -25.83
CA ASP A 131 12.69 3.18 -25.99
C ASP A 131 12.14 3.88 -24.72
N GLY A 132 13.01 4.65 -24.05
CA GLY A 132 12.68 5.38 -22.82
C GLY A 132 12.50 4.49 -21.56
N GLN A 133 12.86 3.22 -21.63
CA GLN A 133 12.84 2.28 -20.51
C GLN A 133 14.27 1.82 -20.18
N ILE A 134 14.51 1.52 -18.89
CA ILE A 134 15.82 1.06 -18.43
C ILE A 134 15.89 -0.48 -18.43
N ASP A 135 16.90 -1.05 -19.05
CA ASP A 135 17.31 -2.45 -18.84
C ASP A 135 18.00 -2.57 -17.49
N LEU A 136 17.20 -2.86 -16.46
CA LEU A 136 17.71 -3.01 -15.10
C LEU A 136 18.69 -4.16 -14.96
N ARG A 137 18.52 -5.26 -15.72
CA ARG A 137 19.41 -6.42 -15.69
C ARG A 137 20.81 -6.02 -16.20
N ALA A 138 20.89 -5.39 -17.36
CA ALA A 138 22.13 -4.93 -17.92
C ALA A 138 22.82 -3.88 -17.02
N LEU A 139 22.04 -2.95 -16.45
CA LEU A 139 22.53 -1.96 -15.50
C LEU A 139 23.15 -2.63 -14.25
N LEU A 140 22.47 -3.60 -13.64
CA LEU A 140 22.97 -4.29 -12.44
C LEU A 140 24.21 -5.15 -12.76
N ALA A 141 24.32 -5.70 -13.97
CA ALA A 141 25.48 -6.48 -14.39
C ALA A 141 26.73 -5.63 -14.69
N SER A 142 26.56 -4.35 -15.04
CA SER A 142 27.65 -3.44 -15.33
C SER A 142 28.15 -2.78 -14.04
N ALA A 143 29.11 -3.40 -13.34
CA ALA A 143 29.70 -2.83 -12.13
C ALA A 143 30.57 -1.58 -12.43
N PRO A 144 30.60 -0.53 -11.55
CA PRO A 144 29.89 -0.40 -10.30
C PRO A 144 28.74 0.61 -10.39
N HIS A 145 27.51 0.17 -10.53
CA HIS A 145 26.35 1.05 -10.43
C HIS A 145 25.66 0.81 -9.08
N ASN A 146 25.86 1.72 -8.14
CA ASN A 146 25.18 1.68 -6.87
C ASN A 146 23.71 2.06 -7.05
N VAL A 147 22.85 1.06 -7.19
CA VAL A 147 21.39 1.23 -7.24
C VAL A 147 20.84 1.12 -5.83
N GLY A 148 20.18 2.18 -5.37
CA GLY A 148 19.56 2.25 -4.05
C GLY A 148 18.24 1.50 -4.02
N VAL A 149 18.04 0.72 -2.97
CA VAL A 149 16.80 0.01 -2.69
C VAL A 149 16.40 0.16 -1.23
N VAL A 150 15.10 0.16 -0.96
CA VAL A 150 14.59 0.09 0.41
C VAL A 150 14.66 -1.37 0.86
N ALA A 151 15.34 -1.64 1.95
CA ALA A 151 15.47 -2.98 2.50
C ALA A 151 14.10 -3.59 2.84
N GLU A 152 13.96 -4.89 2.64
CA GLU A 152 12.75 -5.67 2.91
C GLU A 152 11.51 -5.22 2.12
N ARG A 153 11.65 -4.30 1.15
CA ARG A 153 10.59 -3.91 0.24
C ARG A 153 10.48 -4.91 -0.91
N SER A 154 9.28 -5.31 -1.27
CA SER A 154 9.01 -5.93 -2.55
C SER A 154 8.67 -4.83 -3.58
N TYR A 155 9.30 -4.91 -4.74
CA TYR A 155 9.05 -4.06 -5.90
C TYR A 155 8.18 -4.78 -6.96
N GLY A 156 7.72 -5.99 -6.64
CA GLY A 156 7.06 -6.91 -7.53
C GLY A 156 7.99 -8.06 -7.94
N GLU A 157 7.41 -9.21 -8.22
CA GLU A 157 8.13 -10.48 -8.41
C GLU A 157 9.28 -10.38 -9.43
N GLN A 158 9.05 -9.69 -10.54
CA GLN A 158 10.02 -9.55 -11.62
C GLN A 158 11.24 -8.70 -11.19
N ILE A 159 11.00 -7.55 -10.55
CA ILE A 159 12.10 -6.69 -10.05
C ILE A 159 12.80 -7.42 -8.90
N ASP A 160 12.08 -8.01 -7.97
CA ASP A 160 12.63 -8.73 -6.82
C ASP A 160 13.57 -9.85 -7.28
N SER A 161 13.21 -10.57 -8.37
CA SER A 161 14.06 -11.59 -8.98
C SER A 161 15.37 -11.01 -9.54
N LEU A 162 15.30 -9.85 -10.23
CA LEU A 162 16.50 -9.18 -10.74
C LEU A 162 17.42 -8.71 -9.60
N LEU A 163 16.83 -8.15 -8.54
CA LEU A 163 17.61 -7.69 -7.38
C LEU A 163 18.30 -8.84 -6.63
N THR A 164 17.64 -9.99 -6.54
CA THR A 164 18.22 -11.20 -5.91
C THR A 164 19.41 -11.75 -6.72
N GLN A 165 19.40 -11.59 -8.04
CA GLN A 165 20.46 -12.02 -8.95
C GLN A 165 21.57 -10.97 -9.15
N ALA A 166 21.43 -9.79 -8.54
CA ALA A 166 22.39 -8.71 -8.71
C ALA A 166 23.78 -9.09 -8.19
N PRO A 167 24.86 -8.72 -8.89
CA PRO A 167 26.22 -8.94 -8.42
C PRO A 167 26.50 -8.25 -7.07
N PRO A 168 27.43 -8.77 -6.27
CA PRO A 168 27.89 -8.09 -5.05
C PRO A 168 28.30 -6.64 -5.33
N GLY A 169 27.81 -5.68 -4.51
CA GLY A 169 28.11 -4.25 -4.67
C GLY A 169 27.27 -3.49 -5.69
N ALA A 170 26.41 -4.16 -6.47
CA ALA A 170 25.47 -3.49 -7.40
C ALA A 170 24.35 -2.74 -6.66
N LEU A 171 23.96 -3.24 -5.50
CA LEU A 171 22.85 -2.71 -4.71
C LEU A 171 23.32 -2.09 -3.40
N MET A 172 22.63 -1.01 -3.02
CA MET A 172 22.74 -0.39 -1.71
C MET A 172 21.36 -0.38 -1.04
N ALA A 173 21.20 -1.26 -0.05
CA ALA A 173 19.95 -1.35 0.72
C ALA A 173 19.96 -0.35 1.88
N HIS A 174 18.87 0.39 2.04
CA HIS A 174 18.66 1.31 3.16
C HIS A 174 17.44 0.91 3.99
N TYR A 175 17.60 0.92 5.31
CA TYR A 175 16.55 0.54 6.27
C TYR A 175 15.83 1.77 6.84
N GLY A 176 14.63 1.57 7.36
CA GLY A 176 13.89 2.57 8.13
C GLY A 176 12.84 3.33 7.32
N ASN A 177 12.09 4.19 8.04
CA ASN A 177 10.92 4.87 7.48
C ASN A 177 11.30 5.96 6.46
N SER A 178 12.46 6.61 6.62
CA SER A 178 12.95 7.65 5.71
C SER A 178 13.89 7.12 4.63
N ALA A 179 13.81 5.84 4.28
CA ALA A 179 14.78 5.18 3.42
C ALA A 179 14.93 5.87 2.05
N ILE A 180 13.83 6.22 1.37
CA ILE A 180 13.89 6.94 0.07
C ILE A 180 14.53 8.32 0.22
N GLY A 181 14.16 9.06 1.26
CA GLY A 181 14.78 10.36 1.53
C GLY A 181 16.30 10.27 1.73
N ASN A 182 16.74 9.29 2.49
CA ASN A 182 18.16 9.04 2.71
C ASN A 182 18.89 8.60 1.43
N LEU A 183 18.28 7.74 0.62
CA LEU A 183 18.82 7.33 -0.68
C LEU A 183 18.95 8.53 -1.63
N LEU A 184 17.98 9.45 -1.68
CA LEU A 184 18.06 10.70 -2.44
C LEU A 184 19.24 11.57 -1.97
N GLN A 185 19.46 11.70 -0.65
CA GLN A 185 20.61 12.44 -0.13
C GLN A 185 21.94 11.78 -0.52
N MET A 186 22.00 10.46 -0.53
CA MET A 186 23.19 9.71 -0.98
C MET A 186 23.44 9.95 -2.47
N GLN A 187 22.39 9.94 -3.30
CA GLN A 187 22.45 10.24 -4.71
C GLN A 187 22.99 11.65 -4.98
N ARG A 188 22.47 12.66 -4.28
CA ARG A 188 22.94 14.04 -4.39
C ARG A 188 24.43 14.20 -4.05
N ARG A 189 24.93 13.42 -3.10
CA ARG A 189 26.34 13.39 -2.67
C ARG A 189 27.23 12.52 -3.58
N GLY A 190 26.69 11.99 -4.68
CA GLY A 190 27.40 11.13 -5.62
C GLY A 190 27.77 9.74 -5.05
N ARG A 191 27.16 9.33 -3.93
CA ARG A 191 27.38 8.02 -3.31
C ARG A 191 26.46 6.94 -3.90
N LEU A 192 25.50 7.33 -4.69
CA LEU A 192 24.49 6.50 -5.31
C LEU A 192 24.19 7.04 -6.70
N LYS A 193 24.13 6.18 -7.71
CA LYS A 193 23.85 6.61 -9.09
C LYS A 193 22.37 6.72 -9.35
N ALA A 194 21.59 5.72 -8.90
CA ALA A 194 20.16 5.65 -9.13
C ALA A 194 19.47 5.00 -7.93
N LEU A 195 18.14 5.16 -7.85
CA LEU A 195 17.33 4.45 -6.85
C LEU A 195 16.04 3.92 -7.47
N ILE A 196 15.55 2.79 -6.94
CA ILE A 196 14.30 2.18 -7.37
C ILE A 196 13.19 2.59 -6.41
N GLY A 197 12.06 3.04 -6.97
CA GLY A 197 10.88 3.38 -6.19
C GLY A 197 9.72 3.85 -7.06
N TYR A 198 8.65 4.26 -6.41
CA TYR A 198 7.51 4.87 -7.08
C TYR A 198 7.79 6.34 -7.39
N GLN A 199 7.48 6.78 -8.61
CA GLN A 199 7.68 8.17 -9.00
C GLN A 199 7.02 9.18 -8.04
N PRO A 200 5.75 9.03 -7.61
CA PRO A 200 5.14 9.95 -6.65
C PRO A 200 5.85 9.98 -5.28
N GLU A 201 6.32 8.83 -4.80
CA GLU A 201 7.08 8.73 -3.54
C GLU A 201 8.41 9.48 -3.62
N ILE A 202 9.15 9.24 -4.70
CA ILE A 202 10.46 9.87 -4.93
C ILE A 202 10.30 11.38 -5.07
N ARG A 203 9.30 11.85 -5.83
CA ARG A 203 9.01 13.28 -6.01
C ARG A 203 8.58 13.94 -4.69
N PHE A 204 7.73 13.28 -3.91
CA PHE A 204 7.34 13.76 -2.59
C PHE A 204 8.56 13.95 -1.69
N GLN A 205 9.41 12.95 -1.58
CA GLN A 205 10.62 12.99 -0.76
C GLN A 205 11.64 14.05 -1.27
N ALA A 206 11.74 14.21 -2.58
CA ALA A 206 12.56 15.27 -3.17
C ALA A 206 12.07 16.66 -2.74
N GLN A 207 10.78 16.93 -2.87
CA GLN A 207 10.17 18.19 -2.44
C GLN A 207 10.37 18.49 -0.94
N GLN A 208 10.20 17.48 -0.08
CA GLN A 208 10.44 17.61 1.37
C GLN A 208 11.88 17.99 1.70
N GLN A 209 12.82 17.69 0.81
CA GLN A 209 14.25 17.99 0.97
C GLN A 209 14.72 19.21 0.19
N GLY A 210 13.80 19.99 -0.39
CA GLY A 210 14.11 21.13 -1.22
C GLY A 210 14.88 20.78 -2.52
N ILE A 211 14.71 19.54 -3.01
CA ILE A 211 15.21 19.11 -4.31
C ILE A 211 14.12 19.46 -5.33
N ASP A 212 14.48 20.19 -6.39
CA ASP A 212 13.55 20.41 -7.50
C ASP A 212 13.24 19.05 -8.17
N PRO A 213 11.98 18.62 -8.21
CA PRO A 213 11.62 17.38 -8.90
C PRO A 213 12.04 17.35 -10.38
N ASN A 214 12.26 18.49 -11.02
CA ASN A 214 12.76 18.57 -12.39
C ASN A 214 14.26 18.22 -12.52
N GLU A 215 14.99 18.16 -11.41
CA GLU A 215 16.36 17.63 -11.40
C GLU A 215 16.40 16.12 -11.46
N LEU A 216 15.24 15.44 -11.30
CA LEU A 216 15.12 14.00 -11.38
C LEU A 216 14.57 13.57 -12.73
N GLU A 217 15.17 12.53 -13.29
CA GLU A 217 14.62 11.75 -14.39
C GLU A 217 14.14 10.40 -13.86
N PHE A 218 13.03 9.93 -14.42
CA PHE A 218 12.42 8.67 -14.01
C PHE A 218 12.24 7.76 -15.22
N TYR A 219 12.86 6.59 -15.17
CA TYR A 219 12.81 5.59 -16.24
C TYR A 219 11.98 4.39 -15.77
N PRO A 220 10.88 4.05 -16.48
CA PRO A 220 10.23 2.76 -16.32
C PRO A 220 11.22 1.62 -16.56
N ILE A 221 11.09 0.52 -15.82
CA ILE A 221 11.95 -0.66 -15.98
C ILE A 221 11.38 -1.52 -17.11
N GLN A 222 12.24 -1.92 -18.04
CA GLN A 222 11.88 -2.73 -19.19
C GLN A 222 11.24 -4.06 -18.77
N GLY A 223 10.17 -4.43 -19.49
CA GLY A 223 9.41 -5.65 -19.20
C GLY A 223 8.43 -5.55 -18.02
N MET A 224 8.37 -4.40 -17.33
CA MET A 224 7.39 -4.20 -16.27
C MET A 224 6.06 -3.71 -16.83
N PRO A 225 4.92 -4.16 -16.24
CA PRO A 225 3.62 -3.60 -16.60
C PRO A 225 3.57 -2.12 -16.20
N LYS A 226 2.80 -1.31 -16.94
CA LYS A 226 2.63 0.12 -16.64
C LYS A 226 2.14 0.37 -15.20
N TYR A 227 1.26 -0.51 -14.70
CA TYR A 227 0.67 -0.42 -13.37
C TYR A 227 0.85 -1.70 -12.58
N GLN A 228 0.96 -1.55 -11.27
CA GLN A 228 0.93 -2.63 -10.29
C GLN A 228 -0.35 -2.53 -9.45
N SER A 229 -0.83 -3.68 -8.98
CA SER A 229 -2.02 -3.77 -8.12
C SER A 229 -1.64 -3.66 -6.65
N VAL A 230 -2.39 -2.83 -5.93
CA VAL A 230 -2.33 -2.73 -4.47
C VAL A 230 -3.58 -3.37 -3.90
N ASN A 231 -3.41 -4.14 -2.84
CA ASN A 231 -4.45 -4.91 -2.19
C ASN A 231 -4.46 -4.61 -0.69
N VAL A 232 -5.59 -4.85 -0.05
CA VAL A 232 -5.61 -5.02 1.40
C VAL A 232 -5.15 -6.45 1.70
N GLY A 233 -4.23 -6.60 2.66
CA GLY A 233 -3.80 -7.92 3.11
C GLY A 233 -4.09 -8.10 4.59
N CYS A 234 -4.79 -9.17 4.95
CA CYS A 234 -5.10 -9.52 6.34
C CYS A 234 -4.43 -10.82 6.75
N SER A 235 -4.24 -11.04 8.06
CA SER A 235 -3.76 -12.31 8.60
C SER A 235 -4.57 -13.48 8.02
N ASN A 236 -3.92 -14.53 7.53
CA ASN A 236 -4.62 -15.67 6.90
C ASN A 236 -5.24 -16.60 7.93
N THR A 237 -6.14 -16.08 8.74
CA THR A 237 -6.97 -16.78 9.73
C THR A 237 -8.43 -16.82 9.28
N PRO A 238 -9.31 -17.59 9.90
CA PRO A 238 -10.75 -17.53 9.60
C PRO A 238 -11.33 -16.12 9.70
N GLN A 239 -10.97 -15.36 10.75
CA GLN A 239 -11.41 -13.97 10.96
C GLN A 239 -10.85 -13.04 9.87
N GLY A 240 -9.55 -13.13 9.56
CA GLY A 240 -8.92 -12.32 8.53
C GLY A 240 -9.48 -12.59 7.13
N ARG A 241 -9.77 -13.85 6.78
CA ARG A 241 -10.43 -14.19 5.51
C ARG A 241 -11.85 -13.63 5.44
N GLN A 242 -12.61 -13.73 6.54
CA GLN A 242 -13.95 -13.13 6.60
C GLN A 242 -13.90 -11.61 6.43
N ALA A 243 -12.91 -10.94 7.06
CA ALA A 243 -12.69 -9.51 6.85
C ALA A 243 -12.38 -9.19 5.39
N VAL A 244 -11.51 -9.98 4.73
CA VAL A 244 -11.19 -9.81 3.30
C VAL A 244 -12.42 -9.93 2.41
N GLU A 245 -13.33 -10.87 2.68
CA GLU A 245 -14.59 -10.99 1.93
C GLU A 245 -15.48 -9.74 2.07
N ARG A 246 -15.55 -9.16 3.27
CA ARG A 246 -16.29 -7.92 3.52
C ARG A 246 -15.61 -6.72 2.87
N ILE A 247 -14.29 -6.63 3.02
CA ILE A 247 -13.45 -5.62 2.34
C ILE A 247 -13.65 -5.69 0.83
N ASN A 248 -13.69 -6.89 0.24
CA ASN A 248 -13.92 -7.04 -1.20
C ASN A 248 -15.25 -6.43 -1.64
N ARG A 249 -16.32 -6.64 -0.88
CA ARG A 249 -17.64 -6.01 -1.19
C ARG A 249 -17.56 -4.49 -1.14
N ALA A 250 -16.93 -3.92 -0.11
CA ALA A 250 -16.73 -2.47 -0.02
C ALA A 250 -15.86 -1.93 -1.16
N LEU A 251 -14.80 -2.65 -1.52
CA LEU A 251 -13.89 -2.24 -2.59
C LEU A 251 -14.57 -2.20 -3.96
N LEU A 252 -15.57 -3.04 -4.26
CA LEU A 252 -16.30 -2.98 -5.53
C LEU A 252 -16.95 -1.61 -5.76
N GLU A 253 -17.40 -0.95 -4.70
CA GLU A 253 -18.00 0.39 -4.76
C GLU A 253 -16.94 1.51 -4.65
N LEU A 254 -15.93 1.32 -3.82
CA LEU A 254 -14.97 2.39 -3.50
C LEU A 254 -13.88 2.56 -4.57
N ARG A 255 -13.42 1.46 -5.18
CA ARG A 255 -12.25 1.49 -6.08
C ARG A 255 -12.44 2.28 -7.37
N PRO A 256 -13.60 2.23 -8.07
CA PRO A 256 -13.80 2.99 -9.31
C PRO A 256 -14.06 4.47 -9.09
N ASN A 257 -14.30 4.88 -7.86
CA ASN A 257 -14.66 6.26 -7.50
C ASN A 257 -13.64 6.84 -6.53
N THR A 258 -13.82 6.59 -5.23
CA THR A 258 -13.05 7.23 -4.16
C THR A 258 -11.56 6.89 -4.23
N LEU A 259 -11.19 5.61 -4.32
CA LEU A 259 -9.80 5.19 -4.25
C LEU A 259 -9.01 5.63 -5.50
N LEU A 260 -9.64 5.60 -6.66
CA LEU A 260 -9.07 6.10 -7.91
C LEU A 260 -8.68 7.56 -7.79
N GLU A 261 -9.58 8.42 -7.32
CA GLU A 261 -9.34 9.86 -7.22
C GLU A 261 -8.30 10.20 -6.13
N LEU A 262 -8.32 9.47 -5.01
CA LEU A 262 -7.33 9.64 -3.95
C LEU A 262 -5.89 9.37 -4.41
N TYR A 263 -5.69 8.45 -5.34
CA TYR A 263 -4.36 8.23 -5.93
C TYR A 263 -4.07 9.23 -7.05
N ALA A 264 -5.05 9.51 -7.93
CA ALA A 264 -4.87 10.42 -9.06
C ALA A 264 -4.39 11.83 -8.64
N GLN A 265 -4.82 12.33 -7.49
CA GLN A 265 -4.39 13.65 -6.99
C GLN A 265 -2.88 13.77 -6.77
N TRP A 266 -2.18 12.67 -6.51
CA TRP A 266 -0.73 12.63 -6.28
C TRP A 266 0.08 12.50 -7.58
N LEU A 267 -0.58 12.27 -8.71
CA LEU A 267 0.05 12.21 -10.02
C LEU A 267 0.25 13.62 -10.60
N GLU A 268 1.20 13.74 -11.49
CA GLU A 268 1.32 14.93 -12.32
C GLU A 268 0.02 15.18 -13.11
N PRO A 269 -0.41 16.44 -13.27
CA PRO A 269 -1.66 16.76 -13.98
C PRO A 269 -1.80 16.08 -15.34
N SER A 270 -0.70 16.00 -16.10
CA SER A 270 -0.64 15.37 -17.42
C SER A 270 -0.92 13.87 -17.43
N LEU A 271 -0.72 13.18 -16.30
CA LEU A 271 -0.92 11.73 -16.16
C LEU A 271 -2.29 11.36 -15.63
N ARG A 272 -3.02 12.29 -15.03
CA ARG A 272 -4.26 12.00 -14.29
C ARG A 272 -5.38 11.44 -15.15
N GLU A 273 -5.60 12.05 -16.33
CA GLU A 273 -6.65 11.65 -17.26
C GLU A 273 -6.42 10.21 -17.75
N GLN A 274 -5.22 9.95 -18.24
CA GLN A 274 -4.85 8.61 -18.69
C GLN A 274 -4.93 7.58 -17.57
N TYR A 275 -4.50 7.93 -16.37
CA TYR A 275 -4.61 7.03 -15.21
C TYR A 275 -6.06 6.68 -14.89
N ARG A 276 -6.97 7.67 -14.88
CA ARG A 276 -8.40 7.43 -14.65
C ARG A 276 -8.99 6.47 -15.67
N SER A 277 -8.73 6.73 -16.95
CA SER A 277 -9.20 5.88 -18.04
C SER A 277 -8.69 4.44 -17.89
N ASP A 278 -7.38 4.27 -17.69
CA ASP A 278 -6.76 2.93 -17.56
C ASP A 278 -7.25 2.18 -16.32
N ALA A 279 -7.43 2.88 -15.20
CA ALA A 279 -7.89 2.27 -13.96
C ALA A 279 -9.36 1.86 -14.03
N LEU A 280 -10.24 2.69 -14.62
CA LEU A 280 -11.66 2.36 -14.84
C LEU A 280 -11.81 1.15 -15.76
N ALA A 281 -11.08 1.11 -16.88
CA ALA A 281 -11.08 -0.04 -17.79
C ALA A 281 -10.67 -1.32 -17.04
N PHE A 282 -9.59 -1.25 -16.26
CA PHE A 282 -9.13 -2.39 -15.46
C PHE A 282 -10.19 -2.85 -14.44
N PHE A 283 -10.85 -1.93 -13.72
CA PHE A 283 -11.85 -2.32 -12.72
C PHE A 283 -13.13 -2.89 -13.33
N HIS A 284 -13.46 -2.46 -14.56
CA HIS A 284 -14.57 -3.03 -15.32
C HIS A 284 -14.28 -4.47 -15.74
N ASP A 285 -13.06 -4.74 -16.22
CA ASP A 285 -12.67 -6.03 -16.80
C ASP A 285 -12.11 -7.01 -15.75
N ALA A 286 -11.67 -6.51 -14.59
CA ALA A 286 -11.09 -7.32 -13.55
C ALA A 286 -12.14 -8.26 -12.91
N PRO A 287 -11.79 -9.53 -12.64
CA PRO A 287 -12.68 -10.45 -11.95
C PRO A 287 -13.14 -9.87 -10.62
N GLN A 288 -14.43 -9.98 -10.35
CA GLN A 288 -15.05 -9.54 -9.09
C GLN A 288 -14.82 -10.56 -7.95
N ARG A 289 -13.84 -11.46 -8.12
CA ARG A 289 -13.55 -12.55 -7.17
C ARG A 289 -12.23 -12.33 -6.46
#